data_84987daf3ccb5b847478096278a4525d
#
_entry.id   84987daf3ccb5b847478096278a4525d
#
_cell.length_a   1.000
_cell.length_b   1.000
_cell.length_c   1.000
_cell.angle_alpha   90.00
_cell.angle_beta   90.00
_cell.angle_gamma   90.00
#
_symmetry.space_group_name_H-M   'P 1'
#
loop_
_entity.id
_entity.type
_entity.pdbx_description
1 polymer ?
#
loop_
_entity_poly.entity_id
_entity_poly.type
_entity_poly.pdbx_seq_one_letter_code
_entity_poly.pdbx_strand_id
1 'polypeptide(L)'
;MKINYQSLEKKIDLKFKNKDLLVQALTHKSFNPNENYEKIEFLGDRVLGLVIAKKLLEIYPEEKEGILDKKFASLVNKKTCLDIAKKINLASYVKTFNPNNKKIKIEDKIISDSCEALIGAIYPVSYTHLTLPTILLV
;
A
#
# COMPACT_ATOMS: atom_id res chain seq x y z
N MET A 1 11.09 -7.51 -19.39
CA MET A 1 12.05 -7.34 -18.27
C MET A 1 11.45 -7.88 -16.97
N LYS A 2 12.20 -8.73 -16.28
CA LYS A 2 11.73 -9.35 -15.06
C LYS A 2 11.92 -8.41 -13.86
N ILE A 3 10.85 -8.15 -13.12
CA ILE A 3 10.91 -7.27 -11.94
C ILE A 3 11.52 -8.04 -10.77
N ASN A 4 12.47 -7.42 -10.09
CA ASN A 4 13.12 -8.01 -8.92
C ASN A 4 12.41 -7.58 -7.63
N TYR A 5 11.39 -8.32 -7.23
CA TYR A 5 10.62 -8.03 -6.01
C TYR A 5 11.41 -8.26 -4.73
N GLN A 6 12.46 -9.09 -4.77
CA GLN A 6 13.33 -9.29 -3.60
C GLN A 6 14.04 -7.98 -3.22
N SER A 7 14.40 -7.17 -4.20
CA SER A 7 14.97 -5.84 -3.96
C SER A 7 14.00 -4.95 -3.19
N LEU A 8 12.71 -4.99 -3.53
CA LEU A 8 11.67 -4.25 -2.81
C LEU A 8 11.53 -4.77 -1.38
N GLU A 9 11.47 -6.08 -1.20
CA GLU A 9 11.35 -6.70 0.12
C GLU A 9 12.50 -6.27 1.04
N LYS A 10 13.71 -6.15 0.51
CA LYS A 10 14.86 -5.64 1.27
C LYS A 10 14.68 -4.19 1.67
N LYS A 11 14.18 -3.33 0.77
CA LYS A 11 13.96 -1.91 1.04
C LYS A 11 12.96 -1.67 2.17
N ILE A 12 11.93 -2.49 2.26
CA ILE A 12 10.88 -2.38 3.28
C ILE A 12 11.09 -3.31 4.46
N ASP A 13 12.17 -4.08 4.45
CA ASP A 13 12.56 -5.03 5.50
C ASP A 13 11.42 -6.02 5.84
N LEU A 14 10.83 -6.60 4.80
CA LEU A 14 9.71 -7.53 4.96
C LEU A 14 9.73 -8.58 3.86
N LYS A 15 9.54 -9.85 4.22
CA LYS A 15 9.36 -10.93 3.26
C LYS A 15 7.89 -11.34 3.19
N PHE A 16 7.35 -11.39 1.97
CA PHE A 16 5.99 -11.83 1.74
C PHE A 16 5.94 -13.35 1.65
N LYS A 17 5.09 -13.97 2.45
CA LYS A 17 4.83 -15.41 2.35
C LYS A 17 4.08 -15.72 1.04
N ASN A 18 3.12 -14.89 0.71
CA ASN A 18 2.36 -15.00 -0.54
C ASN A 18 2.94 -14.03 -1.57
N LYS A 19 3.85 -14.53 -2.42
CA LYS A 19 4.47 -13.74 -3.46
C LYS A 19 3.46 -13.30 -4.53
N ASP A 20 2.42 -14.09 -4.76
CA ASP A 20 1.37 -13.75 -5.73
C ASP A 20 0.61 -12.51 -5.28
N LEU A 21 0.36 -12.37 -3.99
CA LEU A 21 -0.29 -11.20 -3.43
C LEU A 21 0.56 -9.93 -3.63
N LEU A 22 1.87 -10.04 -3.42
CA LEU A 22 2.80 -8.94 -3.66
C LEU A 22 2.77 -8.53 -5.14
N VAL A 23 2.85 -9.48 -6.05
CA VAL A 23 2.81 -9.22 -7.50
C VAL A 23 1.48 -8.56 -7.88
N GLN A 24 0.37 -9.08 -7.37
CA GLN A 24 -0.95 -8.51 -7.65
C GLN A 24 -1.07 -7.07 -7.15
N ALA A 25 -0.54 -6.78 -5.96
CA ALA A 25 -0.55 -5.44 -5.37
C ALA A 25 0.20 -4.42 -6.23
N LEU A 26 1.11 -4.87 -7.07
CA LEU A 26 1.93 -4.03 -7.92
C LEU A 26 1.61 -4.21 -9.42
N THR A 27 0.43 -4.76 -9.73
CA THR A 27 -0.02 -4.96 -11.10
C THR A 27 -1.17 -4.01 -11.42
N HIS A 28 -0.94 -3.14 -12.41
CA HIS A 28 -1.98 -2.22 -12.90
C HIS A 28 -2.98 -2.97 -13.80
N LYS A 29 -4.21 -2.49 -13.83
CA LYS A 29 -5.28 -3.09 -14.65
C LYS A 29 -4.97 -3.13 -16.16
N SER A 30 -4.10 -2.25 -16.63
CA SER A 30 -3.65 -2.28 -18.03
C SER A 30 -2.84 -3.53 -18.37
N PHE A 31 -2.16 -4.11 -17.38
CA PHE A 31 -1.41 -5.35 -17.54
C PHE A 31 -2.31 -6.59 -17.35
N ASN A 32 -3.15 -6.57 -16.32
CA ASN A 32 -4.09 -7.66 -16.03
C ASN A 32 -5.42 -7.10 -15.57
N PRO A 33 -6.46 -7.08 -16.42
CA PRO A 33 -7.76 -6.52 -16.07
C PRO A 33 -8.49 -7.26 -14.96
N ASN A 34 -8.17 -8.54 -14.75
CA ASN A 34 -8.89 -9.40 -13.80
C ASN A 34 -8.19 -9.51 -12.43
N GLU A 35 -6.85 -9.58 -12.43
CA GLU A 35 -6.05 -9.70 -11.21
C GLU A 35 -5.06 -8.54 -11.15
N ASN A 36 -5.45 -7.49 -10.46
CA ASN A 36 -4.68 -6.26 -10.33
C ASN A 36 -4.78 -5.71 -8.91
N TYR A 37 -4.21 -4.53 -8.70
CA TYR A 37 -4.10 -3.95 -7.36
C TYR A 37 -5.39 -3.34 -6.79
N GLU A 38 -6.45 -3.15 -7.57
CA GLU A 38 -7.59 -2.34 -7.16
C GLU A 38 -8.24 -2.80 -5.85
N LYS A 39 -8.49 -4.11 -5.69
CA LYS A 39 -9.08 -4.65 -4.46
C LYS A 39 -8.13 -4.54 -3.26
N ILE A 40 -6.85 -4.71 -3.50
CA ILE A 40 -5.83 -4.64 -2.44
C ILE A 40 -5.61 -3.19 -2.03
N GLU A 41 -5.69 -2.26 -2.96
CA GLU A 41 -5.68 -0.82 -2.70
C GLU A 41 -6.83 -0.43 -1.77
N PHE A 42 -8.02 -0.94 -2.05
CA PHE A 42 -9.21 -0.72 -1.21
C PHE A 42 -8.93 -1.12 0.24
N LEU A 43 -8.36 -2.29 0.45
CA LEU A 43 -7.96 -2.74 1.79
C LEU A 43 -6.86 -1.87 2.37
N GLY A 44 -5.85 -1.56 1.58
CA GLY A 44 -4.70 -0.77 2.03
C GLY A 44 -5.06 0.62 2.51
N ASP A 45 -6.02 1.26 1.86
CA ASP A 45 -6.53 2.56 2.29
C ASP A 45 -7.11 2.50 3.72
N ARG A 46 -7.89 1.46 4.02
CA ARG A 46 -8.47 1.27 5.36
C ARG A 46 -7.43 0.89 6.39
N VAL A 47 -6.50 0.03 6.03
CA VAL A 47 -5.38 -0.37 6.90
C VAL A 47 -4.53 0.85 7.27
N LEU A 48 -4.18 1.66 6.30
CA LEU A 48 -3.41 2.88 6.53
C LEU A 48 -4.13 3.80 7.51
N GLY A 49 -5.42 4.01 7.30
CA GLY A 49 -6.26 4.82 8.20
C GLY A 49 -6.25 4.29 9.62
N LEU A 50 -6.46 3.00 9.78
CA LEU A 50 -6.48 2.36 11.11
C LEU A 50 -5.12 2.47 11.81
N VAL A 51 -4.04 2.16 11.12
CA VAL A 51 -2.69 2.18 11.70
C VAL A 51 -2.31 3.60 12.13
N ILE A 52 -2.57 4.59 11.29
CA ILE A 52 -2.25 5.99 11.61
C ILE A 52 -3.13 6.50 12.75
N ALA A 53 -4.43 6.19 12.74
CA ALA A 53 -5.34 6.59 13.81
C ALA A 53 -4.88 6.02 15.16
N LYS A 54 -4.53 4.73 15.18
CA LYS A 54 -4.02 4.08 16.40
C LYS A 54 -2.73 4.76 16.88
N LYS A 55 -1.81 5.05 15.96
CA LYS A 55 -0.55 5.70 16.31
C LYS A 55 -0.75 7.10 16.86
N LEU A 56 -1.69 7.86 16.31
CA LEU A 56 -2.03 9.19 16.80
C LEU A 56 -2.57 9.15 18.23
N LEU A 57 -3.41 8.16 18.54
CA LEU A 57 -3.89 7.98 19.91
C LEU A 57 -2.76 7.66 20.89
N GLU A 58 -1.78 6.88 20.46
CA GLU A 58 -0.61 6.53 21.28
C GLU A 58 0.29 7.75 21.53
N ILE A 59 0.52 8.57 20.50
CA ILE A 59 1.41 9.73 20.60
C ILE A 59 0.74 10.91 21.30
N TYR A 60 -0.55 11.11 21.03
CA TYR A 60 -1.31 12.26 21.52
C TYR A 60 -2.55 11.84 22.34
N PRO A 61 -2.35 11.13 23.48
CA PRO A 61 -3.48 10.58 24.24
C PRO A 61 -4.40 11.64 24.83
N GLU A 62 -3.91 12.87 25.01
CA GLU A 62 -4.68 13.97 25.62
C GLU A 62 -5.36 14.88 24.59
N GLU A 63 -5.14 14.63 23.30
CA GLU A 63 -5.72 15.48 22.26
C GLU A 63 -7.19 15.17 22.01
N LYS A 64 -7.92 16.22 21.65
CA LYS A 64 -9.34 16.11 21.26
C LYS A 64 -9.48 15.56 19.86
N GLU A 65 -10.63 14.94 19.59
CA GLU A 65 -10.95 14.32 18.30
C GLU A 65 -10.71 15.25 17.11
N GLY A 66 -11.15 16.52 17.18
CA GLY A 66 -10.98 17.47 16.09
C GLY A 66 -9.52 17.74 15.72
N ILE A 67 -8.63 17.74 16.72
CA ILE A 67 -7.18 17.88 16.49
C ILE A 67 -6.61 16.61 15.89
N LEU A 68 -7.04 15.45 16.41
CA LEU A 68 -6.62 14.15 15.86
C LEU A 68 -7.04 14.00 14.40
N ASP A 69 -8.25 14.42 14.06
CA ASP A 69 -8.74 14.38 12.66
C ASP A 69 -7.89 15.24 11.72
N LYS A 70 -7.47 16.42 12.17
CA LYS A 70 -6.59 17.30 11.38
C LYS A 70 -5.23 16.67 11.16
N LYS A 71 -4.65 16.08 12.20
CA LYS A 71 -3.38 15.35 12.10
C LYS A 71 -3.49 14.15 11.18
N PHE A 72 -4.58 13.40 11.31
CA PHE A 72 -4.88 12.25 10.45
C PHE A 72 -4.97 12.66 8.98
N ALA A 73 -5.74 13.69 8.66
CA ALA A 73 -5.90 14.16 7.29
C ALA A 73 -4.58 14.61 6.67
N SER A 74 -3.67 15.18 7.47
CA SER A 74 -2.35 15.60 6.97
C SER A 74 -1.43 14.42 6.66
N LEU A 75 -1.69 13.24 7.24
CA LEU A 75 -0.85 12.05 7.05
C LEU A 75 -1.47 11.03 6.10
N VAL A 76 -2.80 10.88 6.11
CA VAL A 76 -3.50 9.89 5.30
C VAL A 76 -4.07 10.57 4.05
N ASN A 77 -3.23 10.75 3.05
CA ASN A 77 -3.62 11.33 1.78
C ASN A 77 -2.75 10.80 0.65
N LYS A 78 -3.18 11.04 -0.58
CA LYS A 78 -2.48 10.54 -1.78
C LYS A 78 -1.08 11.11 -1.92
N LYS A 79 -0.87 12.35 -1.51
CA LYS A 79 0.45 13.00 -1.58
C LYS A 79 1.47 12.29 -0.69
N THR A 80 1.08 11.95 0.54
CA THR A 80 1.94 11.23 1.47
C THR A 80 2.30 9.85 0.93
N CYS A 81 1.32 9.13 0.39
CA CYS A 81 1.55 7.83 -0.25
C CYS A 81 2.51 7.95 -1.43
N LEU A 82 2.34 8.99 -2.24
CA LEU A 82 3.23 9.25 -3.38
C LEU A 82 4.66 9.55 -2.92
N ASP A 83 4.82 10.38 -1.89
CA ASP A 83 6.14 10.73 -1.35
C ASP A 83 6.88 9.49 -0.82
N ILE A 84 6.17 8.63 -0.09
CA ILE A 84 6.73 7.38 0.42
C ILE A 84 7.11 6.46 -0.73
N ALA A 85 6.24 6.32 -1.72
CA ALA A 85 6.48 5.46 -2.88
C ALA A 85 7.70 5.91 -3.68
N LYS A 86 7.90 7.23 -3.80
CA LYS A 86 9.08 7.79 -4.47
C LYS A 86 10.37 7.48 -3.70
N LYS A 87 10.33 7.52 -2.38
CA LYS A 87 11.50 7.22 -1.55
C LYS A 87 11.99 5.78 -1.74
N ILE A 88 11.09 4.84 -1.96
CA ILE A 88 11.45 3.43 -2.18
C ILE A 88 11.52 3.07 -3.67
N ASN A 89 11.36 4.06 -4.56
CA ASN A 89 11.33 3.86 -6.01
C ASN A 89 10.30 2.78 -6.42
N LEU A 90 9.11 2.88 -5.87
CA LEU A 90 8.05 1.89 -6.07
C LEU A 90 7.67 1.74 -7.55
N ALA A 91 7.74 2.82 -8.32
CA ALA A 91 7.40 2.82 -9.74
C ALA A 91 8.15 1.74 -10.53
N SER A 92 9.39 1.42 -10.15
CA SER A 92 10.20 0.41 -10.83
C SER A 92 9.68 -1.01 -10.63
N TYR A 93 8.76 -1.21 -9.67
CA TYR A 93 8.19 -2.52 -9.35
C TYR A 93 6.75 -2.68 -9.86
N VAL A 94 6.18 -1.65 -10.47
CA VAL A 94 4.79 -1.68 -10.95
C VAL A 94 4.72 -2.23 -12.37
N LYS A 95 3.87 -3.23 -12.58
CA LYS A 95 3.60 -3.81 -13.90
C LYS A 95 2.49 -3.03 -14.60
N THR A 96 2.80 -2.47 -15.75
CA THR A 96 1.82 -1.83 -16.64
C THR A 96 1.95 -2.42 -18.04
N PHE A 97 0.92 -2.20 -18.85
CA PHE A 97 0.99 -2.60 -20.25
C PHE A 97 2.05 -1.77 -20.99
N ASN A 98 3.05 -2.45 -21.52
CA ASN A 98 4.16 -1.82 -22.21
C ASN A 98 4.64 -2.75 -23.35
N PRO A 99 3.90 -2.77 -24.49
CA PRO A 99 4.16 -3.73 -25.55
C PRO A 99 5.52 -3.55 -26.24
N ASN A 100 6.08 -2.35 -26.19
CA ASN A 100 7.36 -2.03 -26.85
C ASN A 100 8.55 -2.10 -25.90
N ASN A 101 8.31 -2.49 -24.66
CA ASN A 101 9.33 -2.56 -23.60
C ASN A 101 10.16 -1.27 -23.47
N LYS A 102 9.52 -0.13 -23.75
CA LYS A 102 10.14 1.19 -23.63
C LYS A 102 10.10 1.66 -22.20
N LYS A 103 11.08 2.49 -21.84
CA LYS A 103 11.07 3.15 -20.53
C LYS A 103 9.95 4.20 -20.54
N ILE A 104 8.86 3.93 -19.84
CA ILE A 104 7.72 4.84 -19.70
C ILE A 104 7.66 5.41 -18.32
N LYS A 105 7.18 6.65 -18.22
CA LYS A 105 6.88 7.27 -16.92
C LYS A 105 5.53 6.79 -16.45
N ILE A 106 5.49 6.24 -15.24
CA ILE A 106 4.24 5.81 -14.60
C ILE A 106 3.58 7.00 -13.93
N GLU A 107 2.28 7.17 -14.15
CA GLU A 107 1.51 8.27 -13.57
C GLU A 107 1.53 8.23 -12.04
N ASP A 108 1.56 9.43 -11.43
CA ASP A 108 1.58 9.58 -9.97
C ASP A 108 0.40 8.89 -9.30
N LYS A 109 -0.78 8.91 -9.92
CA LYS A 109 -1.96 8.22 -9.40
C LYS A 109 -1.71 6.71 -9.28
N ILE A 110 -1.11 6.09 -10.29
CA ILE A 110 -0.81 4.66 -10.28
C ILE A 110 0.21 4.35 -9.18
N ILE A 111 1.20 5.20 -9.01
CA ILE A 111 2.23 5.02 -7.98
C ILE A 111 1.63 5.11 -6.57
N SER A 112 0.79 6.12 -6.31
CA SER A 112 0.15 6.27 -4.99
C SER A 112 -0.83 5.15 -4.70
N ASP A 113 -1.62 4.72 -5.70
CA ASP A 113 -2.56 3.61 -5.57
C ASP A 113 -1.81 2.28 -5.32
N SER A 114 -0.68 2.09 -5.99
CA SER A 114 0.18 0.92 -5.76
C SER A 114 0.80 0.91 -4.37
N CYS A 115 1.10 2.08 -3.82
CA CYS A 115 1.59 2.20 -2.45
C CYS A 115 0.52 1.75 -1.45
N GLU A 116 -0.72 2.18 -1.64
CA GLU A 116 -1.84 1.74 -0.80
C GLU A 116 -2.06 0.23 -0.94
N ALA A 117 -1.98 -0.29 -2.16
CA ALA A 117 -2.11 -1.73 -2.39
C ALA A 117 -0.97 -2.51 -1.71
N LEU A 118 0.24 -1.99 -1.75
CA LEU A 118 1.36 -2.60 -1.03
C LEU A 118 1.08 -2.69 0.47
N ILE A 119 0.55 -1.62 1.06
CA ILE A 119 0.14 -1.59 2.46
C ILE A 119 -0.93 -2.65 2.73
N GLY A 120 -1.91 -2.79 1.84
CA GLY A 120 -2.93 -3.82 1.93
C GLY A 120 -2.36 -5.23 1.87
N ALA A 121 -1.35 -5.45 1.05
CA ALA A 121 -0.65 -6.73 0.94
C ALA A 121 0.22 -7.03 2.17
N ILE A 122 0.78 -6.01 2.79
CA ILE A 122 1.57 -6.14 4.03
C ILE A 122 0.67 -6.57 5.20
N TYR A 123 -0.54 -6.06 5.27
CA TYR A 123 -1.46 -6.30 6.38
C TYR A 123 -1.66 -7.80 6.69
N PRO A 124 -2.00 -8.67 5.73
CA PRO A 124 -2.14 -10.10 6.04
C PRO A 124 -0.85 -10.74 6.53
N VAL A 125 0.31 -10.26 6.07
CA VAL A 125 1.62 -10.80 6.47
C VAL A 125 1.94 -10.40 7.91
N SER A 126 1.71 -9.13 8.27
CA SER A 126 2.04 -8.57 9.58
C SER A 126 1.05 -8.95 10.67
N TYR A 127 -0.20 -9.27 10.29
CA TYR A 127 -1.29 -9.52 11.22
C TYR A 127 -1.91 -10.91 11.07
N THR A 128 -1.10 -11.91 10.67
CA THR A 128 -1.55 -13.30 10.56
C THR A 128 -2.12 -13.85 11.87
N HIS A 129 -1.78 -13.23 13.00
CA HIS A 129 -2.28 -13.60 14.33
C HIS A 129 -3.27 -12.59 14.88
N LEU A 130 -3.63 -11.59 14.09
CA LEU A 130 -4.66 -10.67 14.50
C LEU A 130 -5.99 -11.35 14.33
N THR A 131 -6.44 -11.96 15.40
CA THR A 131 -7.85 -12.19 15.60
C THR A 131 -8.50 -10.81 15.73
N LEU A 132 -8.61 -10.08 14.61
CA LEU A 132 -9.66 -9.07 14.52
C LEU A 132 -10.91 -9.81 14.95
N PRO A 133 -11.58 -9.34 16.00
CA PRO A 133 -12.74 -10.06 16.48
C PRO A 133 -13.65 -10.32 15.31
N THR A 134 -13.93 -11.58 15.06
CA THR A 134 -14.90 -12.03 14.05
C THR A 134 -16.21 -11.23 14.13
N ILE A 135 -16.49 -10.64 15.29
CA ILE A 135 -17.58 -9.71 15.53
C ILE A 135 -17.56 -8.47 14.61
N LEU A 136 -16.41 -8.02 14.18
CA LEU A 136 -16.31 -6.88 13.26
C LEU A 136 -16.60 -7.29 11.82
N LEU A 137 -16.66 -8.58 11.54
CA LEU A 137 -16.92 -9.11 10.20
C LEU A 137 -18.37 -9.55 10.01
N VAL A 138 -19.19 -9.43 11.04
CA VAL A 138 -20.60 -9.84 11.02
C VAL A 138 -21.50 -8.66 10.68
#